data_96f9243cbc46addb746e423c51f444f7
#
_entry.id   96f9243cbc46addb746e423c51f444f7
#
_cell.length_a   1.000
_cell.length_b   1.000
_cell.length_c   1.000
_cell.angle_alpha   90.00
_cell.angle_beta   90.00
_cell.angle_gamma   90.00
#
_symmetry.space_group_name_H-M   'P 1'
#
loop_
_entity.id
_entity.type
_entity.pdbx_description
1 polymer ?
#
loop_
_entity_poly.entity_id
_entity_poly.type
_entity_poly.pdbx_seq_one_letter_code
_entity_poly.pdbx_strand_id
1 'polypeptide(L)'
;MFKKLTFFVIFISSSLIFAQAEEEVIVTGSYIKGSPTDGASPVEIYDRDLIENIGAISVADITANLAVNSGSENNPDSFTSGALQGRTNVNLRGLGLTSTLVLIDGRRSTYGGGTANDGSVFVDTSQIPTIALERVEVLKEGAASIYGSDAIAGVVNYIFRRDFEGFEVDITRQQIDAFSASRDDRISFIYGGV
;
A
#
# COMPACT_ATOMS: atom_id res chain seq x y z
N MET A 1 53.86 -47.91 -20.13
CA MET A 1 53.75 -46.54 -19.67
C MET A 1 52.17 -46.20 -19.71
N PHE A 2 51.51 -46.55 -18.61
CA PHE A 2 50.03 -46.40 -18.53
C PHE A 2 49.68 -45.09 -17.84
N LYS A 3 49.03 -44.16 -18.57
CA LYS A 3 48.44 -42.96 -18.03
C LYS A 3 47.08 -43.29 -17.39
N LYS A 4 47.00 -43.17 -16.07
CA LYS A 4 45.74 -43.24 -15.35
C LYS A 4 44.96 -41.95 -15.55
N LEU A 5 43.79 -42.06 -16.20
CA LEU A 5 42.83 -40.98 -16.34
C LEU A 5 41.86 -41.00 -15.14
N THR A 6 42.04 -40.06 -14.22
CA THR A 6 41.16 -39.93 -13.06
C THR A 6 39.94 -39.13 -13.46
N PHE A 7 38.77 -39.77 -13.50
CA PHE A 7 37.47 -39.14 -13.79
C PHE A 7 36.95 -38.50 -12.50
N PHE A 8 36.91 -37.19 -12.45
CA PHE A 8 36.38 -36.42 -11.33
C PHE A 8 34.88 -36.22 -11.60
N VAL A 9 34.00 -36.96 -10.91
CA VAL A 9 32.54 -36.80 -10.97
C VAL A 9 32.17 -35.70 -10.00
N ILE A 10 31.81 -34.54 -10.52
CA ILE A 10 31.20 -33.44 -9.74
C ILE A 10 29.75 -33.80 -9.51
N PHE A 11 29.40 -34.14 -8.28
CA PHE A 11 28.04 -34.35 -7.84
C PHE A 11 27.39 -32.95 -7.57
N ILE A 12 26.63 -32.45 -8.54
CA ILE A 12 25.83 -31.24 -8.35
C ILE A 12 24.57 -31.66 -7.59
N SER A 13 24.60 -31.50 -6.28
CA SER A 13 23.38 -31.58 -5.47
C SER A 13 22.51 -30.36 -5.74
N SER A 14 21.51 -30.52 -6.60
CA SER A 14 20.43 -29.54 -6.76
C SER A 14 19.59 -29.56 -5.47
N SER A 15 19.83 -28.58 -4.61
CA SER A 15 18.94 -28.25 -3.51
C SER A 15 17.63 -27.78 -4.12
N LEU A 16 16.59 -28.60 -4.07
CA LEU A 16 15.23 -28.16 -4.31
C LEU A 16 14.87 -27.22 -3.16
N ILE A 17 15.01 -25.94 -3.40
CA ILE A 17 14.44 -24.89 -2.56
C ILE A 17 12.92 -25.02 -2.79
N PHE A 18 12.23 -25.67 -1.87
CA PHE A 18 10.80 -25.50 -1.75
C PHE A 18 10.60 -24.05 -1.29
N ALA A 19 10.22 -23.18 -2.21
CA ALA A 19 9.64 -21.91 -1.86
C ALA A 19 8.33 -22.26 -1.09
N GLN A 20 8.37 -22.19 0.23
CA GLN A 20 7.14 -22.10 1.01
C GLN A 20 6.51 -20.78 0.58
N ALA A 21 5.34 -20.89 -0.07
CA ALA A 21 4.48 -19.73 -0.24
C ALA A 21 4.14 -19.27 1.19
N GLU A 22 4.66 -18.13 1.57
CA GLU A 22 4.33 -17.50 2.84
C GLU A 22 2.84 -17.18 2.79
N GLU A 23 2.06 -17.82 3.65
CA GLU A 23 0.61 -17.64 3.68
C GLU A 23 0.35 -16.20 4.15
N GLU A 24 -0.13 -15.37 3.24
CA GLU A 24 -0.35 -13.95 3.48
C GLU A 24 -1.41 -13.77 4.57
N VAL A 25 -0.98 -13.31 5.73
CA VAL A 25 -1.86 -13.15 6.90
C VAL A 25 -2.57 -11.81 6.80
N ILE A 26 -3.87 -11.84 6.53
CA ILE A 26 -4.72 -10.65 6.53
C ILE A 26 -5.04 -10.24 7.96
N VAL A 27 -4.89 -8.94 8.20
CA VAL A 27 -5.12 -8.32 9.52
C VAL A 27 -6.45 -7.58 9.55
N THR A 28 -6.98 -7.18 8.39
CA THR A 28 -8.15 -6.32 8.27
C THR A 28 -9.45 -7.12 8.22
N GLY A 29 -10.45 -6.69 8.96
CA GLY A 29 -11.81 -7.27 8.89
C GLY A 29 -12.06 -8.50 9.75
N SER A 30 -11.08 -8.99 10.51
CA SER A 30 -11.27 -10.10 11.44
C SER A 30 -10.37 -9.96 12.65
N TYR A 31 -10.87 -10.35 13.83
CA TYR A 31 -10.02 -10.56 15.02
C TYR A 31 -9.22 -11.86 14.92
N ILE A 32 -9.59 -12.75 14.01
CA ILE A 32 -8.93 -14.01 13.75
C ILE A 32 -8.15 -13.84 12.44
N LYS A 33 -6.84 -14.03 12.50
CA LYS A 33 -5.99 -14.04 11.32
C LYS A 33 -6.40 -15.20 10.40
N GLY A 34 -6.63 -14.93 9.15
CA GLY A 34 -7.09 -15.92 8.18
C GLY A 34 -6.73 -15.54 6.74
N SER A 35 -7.07 -16.41 5.81
CA SER A 35 -6.91 -16.19 4.39
C SER A 35 -7.83 -15.06 3.87
N PRO A 36 -7.44 -14.31 2.83
CA PRO A 36 -8.25 -13.27 2.18
C PRO A 36 -9.67 -13.72 1.79
N THR A 37 -9.79 -14.99 1.44
CA THR A 37 -11.01 -15.58 0.89
C THR A 37 -11.95 -16.18 1.94
N ASP A 38 -11.49 -16.36 3.18
CA ASP A 38 -12.23 -17.08 4.22
C ASP A 38 -13.16 -16.19 5.06
N GLY A 39 -13.08 -14.87 4.86
CA GLY A 39 -13.92 -13.90 5.55
C GLY A 39 -15.32 -13.76 4.94
N ALA A 40 -16.31 -13.38 5.75
CA ALA A 40 -17.65 -13.04 5.29
C ALA A 40 -17.67 -11.86 4.31
N SER A 41 -16.61 -11.05 4.31
CA SER A 41 -16.37 -9.94 3.37
C SER A 41 -14.96 -10.06 2.84
N PRO A 42 -14.78 -10.27 1.52
CA PRO A 42 -13.46 -10.40 0.92
C PRO A 42 -12.66 -9.10 1.06
N VAL A 43 -11.40 -9.25 1.45
CA VAL A 43 -10.43 -8.17 1.49
C VAL A 43 -9.71 -8.14 0.16
N GLU A 44 -9.65 -6.98 -0.47
CA GLU A 44 -8.84 -6.75 -1.66
C GLU A 44 -7.45 -6.33 -1.22
N ILE A 45 -6.43 -6.98 -1.79
CA ILE A 45 -5.04 -6.75 -1.43
C ILE A 45 -4.32 -6.13 -2.62
N TYR A 46 -3.66 -5.02 -2.36
CA TYR A 46 -2.70 -4.37 -3.25
C TYR A 46 -1.32 -4.63 -2.66
N ASP A 47 -0.70 -5.71 -3.11
CA ASP A 47 0.65 -6.09 -2.71
C ASP A 47 1.71 -5.17 -3.35
N ARG A 48 2.97 -5.38 -2.96
CA ARG A 48 4.06 -4.55 -3.46
C ARG A 48 4.24 -4.66 -4.97
N ASP A 49 4.13 -5.86 -5.51
CA ASP A 49 4.27 -6.09 -6.96
C ASP A 49 3.19 -5.33 -7.74
N LEU A 50 1.95 -5.34 -7.26
CA LEU A 50 0.86 -4.58 -7.87
C LEU A 50 1.09 -3.07 -7.77
N ILE A 51 1.53 -2.58 -6.59
CA ILE A 51 1.85 -1.16 -6.37
C ILE A 51 2.95 -0.69 -7.32
N GLU A 52 3.99 -1.50 -7.52
CA GLU A 52 5.07 -1.20 -8.47
C GLU A 52 4.58 -1.27 -9.92
N ASN A 53 3.76 -2.27 -10.28
CA ASN A 53 3.22 -2.44 -11.63
C ASN A 53 2.29 -1.30 -12.07
N ILE A 54 1.52 -0.70 -11.15
CA ILE A 54 0.70 0.48 -11.45
C ILE A 54 1.53 1.77 -11.54
N GLY A 55 2.84 1.70 -11.23
CA GLY A 55 3.73 2.85 -11.24
C GLY A 55 3.43 3.89 -10.17
N ALA A 56 2.87 3.48 -9.04
CA ALA A 56 2.51 4.38 -7.96
C ALA A 56 3.76 4.95 -7.28
N ILE A 57 3.98 6.25 -7.41
CA ILE A 57 5.06 6.96 -6.74
C ILE A 57 4.63 7.53 -5.39
N SER A 58 3.33 7.61 -5.14
CA SER A 58 2.73 8.15 -3.91
C SER A 58 1.53 7.33 -3.47
N VAL A 59 1.12 7.50 -2.22
CA VAL A 59 -0.14 6.91 -1.73
C VAL A 59 -1.36 7.50 -2.45
N ALA A 60 -1.26 8.72 -2.97
CA ALA A 60 -2.29 9.30 -3.82
C ALA A 60 -2.52 8.46 -5.08
N ASP A 61 -1.44 7.99 -5.72
CA ASP A 61 -1.53 7.15 -6.92
C ASP A 61 -2.14 5.78 -6.58
N ILE A 62 -1.75 5.18 -5.45
CA ILE A 62 -2.38 3.95 -4.98
C ILE A 62 -3.88 4.18 -4.77
N THR A 63 -4.24 5.24 -4.05
CA THR A 63 -5.65 5.57 -3.75
C THR A 63 -6.46 5.81 -5.02
N ALA A 64 -5.89 6.50 -6.01
CA ALA A 64 -6.54 6.74 -7.31
C ALA A 64 -6.82 5.44 -8.09
N ASN A 65 -6.00 4.42 -7.88
CA ASN A 65 -6.14 3.10 -8.51
C ASN A 65 -7.02 2.12 -7.72
N LEU A 66 -7.48 2.47 -6.51
CA LEU A 66 -8.44 1.65 -5.79
C LEU A 66 -9.79 1.65 -6.53
N ALA A 67 -10.25 0.48 -6.96
CA ALA A 67 -11.48 0.34 -7.77
C ALA A 67 -12.74 0.91 -7.09
N VAL A 68 -12.75 0.96 -5.77
CA VAL A 68 -13.88 1.44 -4.96
C VAL A 68 -13.69 2.87 -4.45
N ASN A 69 -12.58 3.52 -4.78
CA ASN A 69 -12.35 4.91 -4.40
C ASN A 69 -13.12 5.86 -5.33
N SER A 70 -13.88 6.77 -4.76
CA SER A 70 -14.67 7.75 -5.51
C SER A 70 -14.84 9.02 -4.72
N GLY A 71 -14.50 10.16 -5.34
CA GLY A 71 -14.63 11.47 -4.71
C GLY A 71 -13.56 11.76 -3.65
N SER A 72 -12.41 11.09 -3.70
CA SER A 72 -11.25 11.49 -2.93
C SER A 72 -10.66 12.78 -3.47
N GLU A 73 -10.22 13.64 -2.56
CA GLU A 73 -9.47 14.84 -2.89
C GLU A 73 -7.98 14.53 -2.91
N ASN A 74 -7.54 13.81 -3.94
CA ASN A 74 -6.16 13.37 -4.10
C ASN A 74 -5.38 14.33 -5.00
N ASN A 75 -5.41 15.61 -4.67
CA ASN A 75 -4.70 16.57 -5.49
C ASN A 75 -3.40 16.99 -4.79
N PRO A 76 -2.22 16.48 -5.22
CA PRO A 76 -0.94 17.06 -4.82
C PRO A 76 -0.80 18.48 -5.35
N ASP A 77 -1.67 18.88 -6.27
CA ASP A 77 -1.55 20.08 -7.03
C ASP A 77 -2.46 21.19 -6.47
N SER A 78 -1.88 22.35 -6.40
CA SER A 78 -2.36 23.51 -5.64
C SER A 78 -3.52 24.26 -6.24
N PHE A 79 -4.02 23.88 -7.43
CA PHE A 79 -4.99 24.69 -8.15
C PHE A 79 -6.43 24.54 -7.66
N THR A 80 -6.77 23.47 -6.98
CA THR A 80 -8.14 23.18 -6.61
C THR A 80 -8.47 23.44 -5.15
N SER A 81 -7.49 23.51 -4.26
CA SER A 81 -7.76 23.67 -2.84
C SER A 81 -6.55 24.23 -2.10
N GLY A 82 -6.52 25.54 -1.89
CA GLY A 82 -5.41 26.22 -1.22
C GLY A 82 -5.08 25.75 0.19
N ALA A 83 -6.01 25.09 0.89
CA ALA A 83 -5.81 24.59 2.25
C ALA A 83 -5.34 23.12 2.31
N LEU A 84 -5.50 22.36 1.23
CA LEU A 84 -5.26 20.91 1.19
C LEU A 84 -4.09 20.51 0.29
N GLN A 85 -3.25 21.45 -0.09
CA GLN A 85 -2.08 21.19 -0.92
C GLN A 85 -1.21 20.09 -0.34
N GLY A 86 -0.88 19.09 -1.17
CA GLY A 86 -0.02 17.99 -0.79
C GLY A 86 -0.65 16.97 0.17
N ARG A 87 -1.94 17.05 0.45
CA ARG A 87 -2.66 16.09 1.28
C ARG A 87 -3.43 15.09 0.42
N THR A 88 -3.60 13.90 0.98
CA THR A 88 -4.31 12.80 0.32
C THR A 88 -5.32 12.20 1.28
N ASN A 89 -6.52 11.95 0.80
CA ASN A 89 -7.56 11.25 1.56
C ASN A 89 -8.16 10.11 0.76
N VAL A 90 -8.92 9.25 1.42
CA VAL A 90 -9.60 8.12 0.82
C VAL A 90 -11.10 8.26 1.04
N ASN A 91 -11.88 8.08 -0.03
CA ASN A 91 -13.34 8.11 0.01
C ASN A 91 -13.88 6.88 -0.71
N LEU A 92 -14.11 5.81 0.03
CA LEU A 92 -14.62 4.58 -0.53
C LEU A 92 -16.08 4.75 -0.94
N ARG A 93 -16.41 4.38 -2.16
CA ARG A 93 -17.76 4.41 -2.74
C ARG A 93 -18.44 5.78 -2.72
N GLY A 94 -17.69 6.86 -2.50
CA GLY A 94 -18.25 8.22 -2.43
C GLY A 94 -19.18 8.47 -1.23
N LEU A 95 -19.08 7.65 -0.18
CA LEU A 95 -19.97 7.76 1.00
C LEU A 95 -19.49 8.78 2.03
N GLY A 96 -18.47 9.54 1.71
CA GLY A 96 -17.89 10.58 2.54
C GLY A 96 -16.62 10.15 3.26
N LEU A 97 -15.75 11.12 3.49
CA LEU A 97 -14.42 10.90 4.08
C LEU A 97 -14.48 10.37 5.51
N THR A 98 -15.49 10.78 6.26
CA THR A 98 -15.73 10.34 7.66
C THR A 98 -16.30 8.93 7.77
N SER A 99 -16.78 8.38 6.65
CA SER A 99 -17.31 7.01 6.58
C SER A 99 -16.29 5.97 6.15
N THR A 100 -15.08 6.40 5.76
CA THR A 100 -13.97 5.56 5.37
C THR A 100 -12.93 5.51 6.48
N LEU A 101 -12.76 4.35 7.09
CA LEU A 101 -11.76 4.19 8.13
C LEU A 101 -10.38 3.92 7.54
N VAL A 102 -9.40 4.71 7.92
CA VAL A 102 -8.00 4.51 7.58
C VAL A 102 -7.26 3.96 8.78
N LEU A 103 -6.57 2.84 8.54
CA LEU A 103 -5.69 2.18 9.51
C LEU A 103 -4.24 2.20 9.02
N ILE A 104 -3.31 2.22 9.96
CA ILE A 104 -1.89 1.98 9.73
C ILE A 104 -1.50 0.82 10.64
N ASP A 105 -1.04 -0.28 10.05
CA ASP A 105 -0.74 -1.53 10.79
C ASP A 105 -1.88 -1.98 11.71
N GLY A 106 -3.12 -1.87 11.24
CA GLY A 106 -4.32 -2.23 12.00
C GLY A 106 -4.71 -1.24 13.08
N ARG A 107 -4.01 -0.11 13.22
CA ARG A 107 -4.30 0.92 14.22
C ARG A 107 -4.97 2.14 13.59
N ARG A 108 -5.96 2.70 14.25
CA ARG A 108 -6.60 3.94 13.81
C ARG A 108 -5.60 5.08 13.75
N SER A 109 -5.62 5.80 12.63
CA SER A 109 -4.87 7.03 12.49
C SER A 109 -5.69 8.25 12.95
N THR A 110 -5.01 9.30 13.35
CA THR A 110 -5.65 10.57 13.71
C THR A 110 -6.03 11.37 12.48
N TYR A 111 -7.05 12.19 12.61
CA TYR A 111 -7.43 13.14 11.57
C TYR A 111 -6.30 14.16 11.32
N GLY A 112 -6.14 14.55 10.07
CA GLY A 112 -5.24 15.63 9.69
C GLY A 112 -5.71 16.99 10.21
N GLY A 113 -4.80 17.96 10.29
CA GLY A 113 -5.07 19.29 10.82
C GLY A 113 -5.85 20.23 9.85
N GLY A 114 -6.62 19.68 8.93
CA GLY A 114 -7.44 20.47 7.99
C GLY A 114 -8.73 19.76 7.65
N THR A 115 -9.63 20.47 6.95
CA THR A 115 -10.88 19.92 6.46
C THR A 115 -10.86 19.83 4.94
N ALA A 116 -11.61 18.86 4.41
CA ALA A 116 -11.88 18.72 3.00
C ALA A 116 -12.76 19.88 2.48
N ASN A 117 -12.98 19.95 1.16
CA ASN A 117 -13.78 21.01 0.56
C ASN A 117 -15.25 21.04 1.04
N ASP A 118 -15.77 19.89 1.47
CA ASP A 118 -17.11 19.75 2.06
C ASP A 118 -17.14 20.02 3.58
N GLY A 119 -15.99 20.38 4.17
CA GLY A 119 -15.85 20.61 5.61
C GLY A 119 -15.58 19.35 6.44
N SER A 120 -15.53 18.16 5.83
CA SER A 120 -15.25 16.90 6.53
C SER A 120 -13.82 16.85 7.04
N VAL A 121 -13.64 16.22 8.19
CA VAL A 121 -12.31 15.80 8.67
C VAL A 121 -11.90 14.50 8.00
N PHE A 122 -10.61 14.30 7.80
CA PHE A 122 -10.08 13.08 7.18
C PHE A 122 -8.69 12.73 7.71
N VAL A 123 -8.28 11.49 7.47
CA VAL A 123 -6.92 11.04 7.71
C VAL A 123 -6.06 11.40 6.50
N ASP A 124 -4.99 12.16 6.74
CA ASP A 124 -4.04 12.50 5.70
C ASP A 124 -3.06 11.35 5.45
N THR A 125 -3.20 10.69 4.31
CA THR A 125 -2.37 9.55 3.92
C THR A 125 -1.11 9.95 3.14
N SER A 126 -0.92 11.22 2.84
CA SER A 126 0.25 11.72 2.10
C SER A 126 1.58 11.51 2.83
N GLN A 127 1.51 11.35 4.16
CA GLN A 127 2.68 11.13 5.01
C GLN A 127 3.20 9.68 5.00
N ILE A 128 2.48 8.76 4.36
CA ILE A 128 2.86 7.36 4.30
C ILE A 128 3.88 7.16 3.18
N PRO A 129 5.13 6.77 3.49
CA PRO A 129 6.14 6.53 2.46
C PRO A 129 5.85 5.20 1.73
N THR A 130 5.69 5.26 0.40
CA THR A 130 5.40 4.07 -0.42
C THR A 130 6.48 2.99 -0.33
N ILE A 131 7.75 3.38 -0.21
CA ILE A 131 8.88 2.44 -0.07
C ILE A 131 8.78 1.58 1.21
N ALA A 132 8.11 2.07 2.24
CA ALA A 132 7.92 1.34 3.50
C ALA A 132 6.68 0.45 3.50
N LEU A 133 5.80 0.58 2.48
CA LEU A 133 4.62 -0.26 2.37
C LEU A 133 4.98 -1.67 1.92
N GLU A 134 4.40 -2.65 2.60
CA GLU A 134 4.35 -4.04 2.17
C GLU A 134 3.14 -4.28 1.29
N ARG A 135 1.95 -3.84 1.77
CA ARG A 135 0.68 -3.94 1.03
C ARG A 135 -0.36 -2.97 1.56
N VAL A 136 -1.43 -2.82 0.79
CA VAL A 136 -2.64 -2.10 1.21
C VAL A 136 -3.82 -3.07 1.18
N GLU A 137 -4.52 -3.20 2.30
CA GLU A 137 -5.70 -4.05 2.43
C GLU A 137 -6.96 -3.19 2.41
N VAL A 138 -7.92 -3.53 1.55
CA VAL A 138 -9.19 -2.81 1.40
C VAL A 138 -10.35 -3.72 1.71
N LEU A 139 -11.03 -3.47 2.85
CA LEU A 139 -12.26 -4.14 3.23
C LEU A 139 -13.45 -3.30 2.79
N LYS A 140 -14.19 -3.79 1.81
CA LYS A 140 -15.28 -3.04 1.15
C LYS A 140 -16.60 -3.07 1.90
N GLU A 141 -16.87 -4.13 2.65
CA GLU A 141 -18.18 -4.39 3.28
C GLU A 141 -18.04 -4.98 4.68
N GLY A 142 -19.10 -4.88 5.48
CA GLY A 142 -19.14 -5.51 6.81
C GLY A 142 -18.26 -4.89 7.88
N ALA A 143 -17.48 -3.87 7.54
CA ALA A 143 -16.49 -3.29 8.44
C ALA A 143 -17.10 -2.58 9.65
N ALA A 144 -18.30 -2.03 9.51
CA ALA A 144 -18.95 -1.27 10.59
C ALA A 144 -19.28 -2.13 11.81
N SER A 145 -19.51 -3.43 11.65
CA SER A 145 -19.74 -4.37 12.75
C SER A 145 -18.53 -4.58 13.64
N ILE A 146 -17.34 -4.41 13.08
CA ILE A 146 -16.05 -4.60 13.78
C ILE A 146 -15.47 -3.28 14.22
N TYR A 147 -15.52 -2.29 13.33
CA TYR A 147 -14.81 -1.02 13.51
C TYR A 147 -15.69 0.16 13.88
N GLY A 148 -17.03 0.02 13.83
CA GLY A 148 -17.98 1.07 14.16
C GLY A 148 -18.36 1.96 12.97
N SER A 149 -19.01 3.10 13.27
CA SER A 149 -19.62 4.01 12.28
C SER A 149 -18.64 4.61 11.27
N ASP A 150 -17.40 4.75 11.63
CA ASP A 150 -16.36 5.35 10.77
C ASP A 150 -15.98 4.43 9.60
N ALA A 151 -16.41 3.16 9.65
CA ALA A 151 -16.12 2.15 8.65
C ALA A 151 -17.34 1.72 7.82
N ILE A 152 -18.38 2.57 7.71
CA ILE A 152 -19.58 2.27 6.93
C ILE A 152 -19.26 2.13 5.44
N ALA A 153 -18.38 2.98 4.91
CA ALA A 153 -17.91 2.88 3.53
C ALA A 153 -16.86 1.78 3.33
N GLY A 154 -16.18 1.38 4.38
CA GLY A 154 -15.14 0.38 4.35
C GLY A 154 -13.93 0.79 5.17
N VAL A 155 -12.89 -0.04 5.07
CA VAL A 155 -11.60 0.17 5.74
C VAL A 155 -10.48 0.09 4.72
N VAL A 156 -9.51 0.99 4.81
CA VAL A 156 -8.23 0.91 4.11
C VAL A 156 -7.14 0.81 5.15
N ASN A 157 -6.37 -0.27 5.11
CA ASN A 157 -5.30 -0.54 6.05
C ASN A 157 -3.96 -0.59 5.32
N TYR A 158 -3.06 0.30 5.67
CA TYR A 158 -1.71 0.39 5.15
C TYR A 158 -0.79 -0.44 6.03
N ILE A 159 -0.22 -1.51 5.49
CA ILE A 159 0.67 -2.43 6.21
C ILE A 159 2.11 -2.10 5.83
N PHE A 160 2.95 -1.88 6.84
CA PHE A 160 4.37 -1.61 6.66
C PHE A 160 5.21 -2.89 6.67
N ARG A 161 6.32 -2.84 5.96
CA ARG A 161 7.36 -3.86 5.96
C ARG A 161 8.00 -3.94 7.35
N ARG A 162 7.85 -5.08 8.02
CA ARG A 162 8.36 -5.25 9.40
C ARG A 162 9.69 -5.97 9.47
N ASP A 163 9.90 -6.90 8.56
CA ASP A 163 11.04 -7.81 8.57
C ASP A 163 12.05 -7.45 7.48
N PHE A 164 12.11 -6.16 7.12
CA PHE A 164 13.06 -5.67 6.13
C PHE A 164 14.45 -5.55 6.75
N GLU A 165 15.40 -6.30 6.19
CA GLU A 165 16.81 -6.23 6.53
C GLU A 165 17.61 -5.71 5.33
N GLY A 166 18.45 -4.70 5.56
CA GLY A 166 19.31 -4.14 4.53
C GLY A 166 19.04 -2.68 4.21
N PHE A 167 19.37 -2.30 3.00
CA PHE A 167 19.23 -0.94 2.49
C PHE A 167 18.65 -0.96 1.08
N GLU A 168 17.61 -0.19 0.85
CA GLU A 168 16.96 -0.05 -0.46
C GLU A 168 16.85 1.44 -0.79
N VAL A 169 17.11 1.78 -2.04
CA VAL A 169 16.93 3.12 -2.60
C VAL A 169 16.02 3.01 -3.82
N ASP A 170 14.97 3.79 -3.82
CA ASP A 170 14.10 3.97 -4.97
C ASP A 170 14.31 5.36 -5.58
N ILE A 171 14.51 5.40 -6.88
CA ILE A 171 14.64 6.65 -7.65
C ILE A 171 13.63 6.62 -8.77
N THR A 172 12.55 7.35 -8.59
CA THR A 172 11.46 7.41 -9.56
C THR A 172 11.41 8.78 -10.22
N ARG A 173 11.24 8.76 -11.55
CA ARG A 173 11.03 9.97 -12.35
C ARG A 173 9.75 9.82 -13.15
N GLN A 174 8.84 10.75 -12.96
CA GLN A 174 7.62 10.87 -13.72
C GLN A 174 7.64 12.15 -14.57
N GLN A 175 7.26 12.04 -15.83
CA GLN A 175 7.14 13.16 -16.75
C GLN A 175 5.80 13.06 -17.48
N ILE A 176 5.08 14.19 -17.52
CA ILE A 176 3.83 14.27 -18.27
C ILE A 176 4.17 14.80 -19.65
N ASP A 177 4.02 13.95 -20.69
CA ASP A 177 4.40 14.28 -22.07
C ASP A 177 3.65 15.50 -22.66
N ALA A 178 2.42 15.76 -22.18
CA ALA A 178 1.60 16.86 -22.68
C ALA A 178 2.10 18.26 -22.24
N PHE A 179 2.90 18.32 -21.19
CA PHE A 179 3.45 19.56 -20.65
C PHE A 179 4.91 19.35 -20.29
N SER A 180 5.81 19.75 -21.18
CA SER A 180 7.26 19.57 -21.02
C SER A 180 7.89 20.24 -19.78
N ALA A 181 7.07 20.95 -19.01
CA ALA A 181 7.52 21.64 -17.78
C ALA A 181 7.14 20.90 -16.49
N SER A 182 6.32 19.87 -16.56
CA SER A 182 5.91 19.11 -15.36
C SER A 182 6.73 17.84 -15.23
N ARG A 183 7.69 17.87 -14.31
CA ARG A 183 8.55 16.74 -13.97
C ARG A 183 8.51 16.55 -12.47
N ASP A 184 8.25 15.32 -12.06
CA ASP A 184 8.34 14.90 -10.66
C ASP A 184 9.48 13.89 -10.50
N ASP A 185 10.46 14.25 -9.69
CA ASP A 185 11.60 13.40 -9.34
C ASP A 185 11.48 13.04 -7.86
N ARG A 186 11.42 11.74 -7.53
CA ARG A 186 11.38 11.26 -6.16
C ARG A 186 12.58 10.38 -5.87
N ILE A 187 13.17 10.57 -4.71
CA ILE A 187 14.20 9.69 -4.15
C ILE A 187 13.71 9.25 -2.79
N SER A 188 13.59 7.95 -2.60
CA SER A 188 13.20 7.35 -1.34
C SER A 188 14.26 6.35 -0.91
N PHE A 189 14.44 6.19 0.38
CA PHE A 189 15.33 5.17 0.93
C PHE A 189 14.72 4.53 2.18
N ILE A 190 15.00 3.26 2.37
CA ILE A 190 14.67 2.53 3.58
C ILE A 190 15.89 1.76 4.07
N TYR A 191 16.07 1.74 5.37
CA TYR A 191 17.08 0.94 6.04
C TYR A 191 16.44 0.14 7.15
N GLY A 192 16.70 -1.16 7.17
CA GLY A 192 16.30 -2.08 8.23
C GLY A 192 17.51 -2.81 8.78
N GLY A 193 17.57 -2.95 10.08
CA GLY A 193 18.61 -3.71 10.79
C GLY A 193 17.99 -4.55 11.88
N VAL A 194 18.69 -5.62 12.23
CA VAL A 194 18.35 -6.52 13.35
C VAL A 194 18.54 -5.81 14.68
#